data_61e85d8c119eed1fec3908d6e990e6c0
#
_entry.id   61e85d8c119eed1fec3908d6e990e6c0
#
_cell.length_a   1.000
_cell.length_b   1.000
_cell.length_c   1.000
_cell.angle_alpha   90.00
_cell.angle_beta   90.00
_cell.angle_gamma   90.00
#
_symmetry.space_group_name_H-M   'P 1'
#
loop_
_entity.id
_entity.type
_entity.pdbx_description
1 polymer ?
#
loop_
_entity_poly.entity_id
_entity_poly.type
_entity_poly.pdbx_seq_one_letter_code
_entity_poly.pdbx_strand_id
1 'polypeptide(L)'
;MKESEFPFHQAAYAWLRVDINDDWKNKLDAIDTESTDEETLFNNQEILNKFIKDIPDQGFISFSLVGDWALIKRQERSIRNLKQNENCYSPYLSSYLFDISQAKEPRQIQEVDHWYNEQLNPAQQSAVKKMLSAPDLCLIQGPPGTGKTTVIAEAILQFAKEGQTVLLASQAHDAIDNALSRIKNKPEL
;
A
#
# COMPACT_ATOMS: atom_id res chain seq x y z
N MET A 1 2.25 -41.59 21.48
CA MET A 1 1.58 -40.80 20.46
C MET A 1 2.55 -40.73 19.29
N LYS A 2 2.17 -41.25 18.15
CA LYS A 2 3.06 -41.37 16.99
C LYS A 2 3.25 -40.02 16.38
N GLU A 3 4.52 -39.62 16.17
CA GLU A 3 4.92 -38.49 15.35
C GLU A 3 4.31 -38.66 13.97
N SER A 4 3.46 -37.75 13.56
CA SER A 4 3.01 -37.63 12.18
C SER A 4 4.10 -36.90 11.42
N GLU A 5 4.91 -37.62 10.67
CA GLU A 5 5.77 -37.11 9.63
C GLU A 5 4.89 -36.36 8.60
N PHE A 6 5.00 -35.08 8.55
CA PHE A 6 4.51 -34.28 7.41
C PHE A 6 5.54 -34.39 6.29
N PRO A 7 5.19 -34.94 5.12
CA PRO A 7 6.09 -34.99 3.99
C PRO A 7 6.21 -33.62 3.36
N PHE A 8 7.19 -32.83 3.77
CA PHE A 8 7.63 -31.65 3.03
C PHE A 8 8.45 -32.09 1.82
N HIS A 9 7.81 -32.58 0.78
CA HIS A 9 8.38 -32.70 -0.54
C HIS A 9 7.71 -31.65 -1.45
N GLN A 10 8.28 -30.53 -1.48
CA GLN A 10 8.41 -29.45 -2.47
C GLN A 10 8.56 -28.14 -1.72
N ALA A 11 9.66 -27.44 -1.98
CA ALA A 11 10.04 -26.22 -1.31
C ALA A 11 9.01 -25.11 -1.53
N ALA A 12 7.98 -25.08 -0.69
CA ALA A 12 7.24 -23.86 -0.44
C ALA A 12 8.09 -23.08 0.56
N TYR A 13 8.71 -22.01 0.13
CA TYR A 13 9.32 -21.04 1.04
C TYR A 13 8.18 -20.41 1.85
N ALA A 14 7.92 -20.95 3.02
CA ALA A 14 7.05 -20.34 4.00
C ALA A 14 7.86 -19.21 4.67
N TRP A 15 7.48 -17.96 4.47
CA TRP A 15 8.01 -16.85 5.22
C TRP A 15 7.45 -16.94 6.63
N LEU A 16 8.31 -17.25 7.59
CA LEU A 16 7.97 -17.21 9.02
C LEU A 16 8.19 -15.78 9.51
N ARG A 17 7.11 -15.08 9.87
CA ARG A 17 7.22 -13.81 10.57
C ARG A 17 7.46 -14.10 12.04
N VAL A 18 8.63 -13.78 12.54
CA VAL A 18 9.00 -13.89 13.95
C VAL A 18 8.85 -12.52 14.58
N ASP A 19 8.05 -12.40 15.63
CA ASP A 19 8.02 -11.20 16.46
C ASP A 19 9.25 -11.21 17.37
N ILE A 20 10.15 -10.29 17.14
CA ILE A 20 11.37 -10.10 17.92
C ILE A 20 11.15 -8.99 18.95
N ASN A 21 11.87 -9.08 20.07
CA ASN A 21 11.83 -8.03 21.07
C ASN A 21 12.45 -6.72 20.57
N ASP A 22 12.12 -5.59 21.21
CA ASP A 22 12.54 -4.27 20.75
C ASP A 22 14.06 -4.10 20.73
N ASP A 23 14.80 -4.78 21.60
CA ASP A 23 16.26 -4.73 21.64
C ASP A 23 16.88 -5.32 20.36
N TRP A 24 16.42 -6.49 19.94
CA TRP A 24 16.85 -7.11 18.69
C TRP A 24 16.34 -6.36 17.46
N LYS A 25 15.12 -5.84 17.51
CA LYS A 25 14.58 -5.02 16.43
C LYS A 25 15.46 -3.81 16.16
N ASN A 26 15.82 -3.06 17.20
CA ASN A 26 16.69 -1.88 17.06
C ASN A 26 18.08 -2.24 16.51
N LYS A 27 18.65 -3.39 16.92
CA LYS A 27 19.93 -3.86 16.39
C LYS A 27 19.86 -4.26 14.93
N LEU A 28 18.78 -4.92 14.51
CA LEU A 28 18.59 -5.33 13.12
C LEU A 28 18.24 -4.14 12.20
N ASP A 29 17.47 -3.17 12.70
CA ASP A 29 17.16 -1.93 11.96
C ASP A 29 18.40 -1.03 11.77
N ALA A 30 19.44 -1.21 12.61
CA ALA A 30 20.71 -0.50 12.47
C ALA A 30 21.68 -1.15 11.46
N ILE A 31 21.31 -2.31 10.89
CA ILE A 31 22.13 -2.97 9.87
C ILE A 31 22.06 -2.17 8.56
N ASP A 32 23.20 -1.66 8.10
CA ASP A 32 23.33 -1.01 6.82
C ASP A 32 23.52 -2.06 5.71
N THR A 33 22.46 -2.37 4.99
CA THR A 33 22.47 -3.36 3.90
C THR A 33 23.04 -2.82 2.59
N GLU A 34 23.25 -1.51 2.48
CA GLU A 34 23.77 -0.85 1.27
C GLU A 34 25.24 -0.54 1.35
N SER A 35 25.85 -0.67 2.55
CA SER A 35 27.28 -0.40 2.74
C SER A 35 28.15 -1.42 2.01
N THR A 36 29.22 -0.92 1.37
CA THR A 36 30.29 -1.70 0.77
C THR A 36 31.55 -1.71 1.60
N ASP A 37 31.56 -1.03 2.77
CA ASP A 37 32.67 -0.95 3.68
C ASP A 37 32.89 -2.27 4.45
N GLU A 38 34.12 -2.79 4.43
CA GLU A 38 34.46 -4.10 5.03
C GLU A 38 34.19 -4.14 6.53
N GLU A 39 34.44 -3.06 7.27
CA GLU A 39 34.20 -2.99 8.71
C GLU A 39 32.71 -3.03 9.03
N THR A 40 31.91 -2.30 8.26
CA THR A 40 30.44 -2.30 8.40
C THR A 40 29.85 -3.66 8.04
N LEU A 41 30.32 -4.30 6.98
CA LEU A 41 29.88 -5.66 6.60
C LEU A 41 30.25 -6.69 7.68
N PHE A 42 31.43 -6.60 8.28
CA PHE A 42 31.82 -7.48 9.38
C PHE A 42 30.94 -7.30 10.61
N ASN A 43 30.67 -6.06 11.02
CA ASN A 43 29.78 -5.75 12.12
C ASN A 43 28.35 -6.24 11.89
N ASN A 44 27.83 -6.06 10.67
CA ASN A 44 26.50 -6.57 10.26
C ASN A 44 26.44 -8.10 10.39
N GLN A 45 27.48 -8.79 9.91
CA GLN A 45 27.57 -10.25 10.01
C GLN A 45 27.65 -10.74 11.48
N GLU A 46 28.34 -10.00 12.34
CA GLU A 46 28.42 -10.33 13.78
C GLU A 46 27.07 -10.18 14.46
N ILE A 47 26.31 -9.12 14.15
CA ILE A 47 24.96 -8.90 14.68
C ILE A 47 24.03 -10.03 14.24
N LEU A 48 24.04 -10.39 12.95
CA LEU A 48 23.24 -11.48 12.40
C LEU A 48 23.59 -12.83 13.04
N ASN A 49 24.88 -13.14 13.20
CA ASN A 49 25.32 -14.37 13.81
C ASN A 49 24.91 -14.48 15.29
N LYS A 50 24.93 -13.37 16.03
CA LYS A 50 24.42 -13.32 17.40
C LYS A 50 22.91 -13.55 17.43
N PHE A 51 22.16 -12.90 16.56
CA PHE A 51 20.71 -13.07 16.46
C PHE A 51 20.34 -14.52 16.17
N ILE A 52 21.02 -15.17 15.21
CA ILE A 52 20.78 -16.57 14.86
C ILE A 52 21.05 -17.50 16.05
N LYS A 53 22.09 -17.22 16.84
CA LYS A 53 22.44 -18.02 18.04
C LYS A 53 21.41 -17.86 19.18
N ASP A 54 20.74 -16.72 19.25
CA ASP A 54 19.73 -16.46 20.26
C ASP A 54 18.35 -17.05 19.91
N ILE A 55 18.19 -17.57 18.68
CA ILE A 55 17.00 -18.32 18.30
C ILE A 55 17.08 -19.70 18.96
N PRO A 56 16.10 -20.09 19.79
CA PRO A 56 16.13 -21.39 20.45
C PRO A 56 15.99 -22.56 19.44
N ASP A 57 16.78 -23.61 19.64
CA ASP A 57 16.71 -24.82 18.80
C ASP A 57 15.37 -25.57 18.92
N GLN A 58 14.66 -25.34 20.01
CA GLN A 58 13.35 -25.93 20.30
C GLN A 58 12.40 -24.85 20.82
N GLY A 59 11.18 -24.88 20.29
CA GLY A 59 10.17 -23.91 20.68
C GLY A 59 8.79 -24.31 20.17
N PHE A 60 7.82 -23.45 20.43
CA PHE A 60 6.46 -23.60 19.94
C PHE A 60 6.19 -22.59 18.83
N ILE A 61 5.63 -23.06 17.73
CA ILE A 61 5.10 -22.18 16.69
C ILE A 61 3.60 -22.06 16.94
N SER A 62 3.13 -20.83 17.13
CA SER A 62 1.71 -20.53 17.27
C SER A 62 1.27 -19.52 16.22
N PHE A 63 0.00 -19.57 15.85
CA PHE A 63 -0.58 -18.54 15.00
C PHE A 63 -0.83 -17.29 15.83
N SER A 64 -0.30 -16.16 15.38
CA SER A 64 -0.59 -14.86 15.99
C SER A 64 -1.63 -14.14 15.14
N LEU A 65 -2.76 -13.81 15.74
CA LEU A 65 -3.83 -13.01 15.14
C LEU A 65 -3.74 -11.51 15.49
N VAL A 66 -2.62 -11.08 16.11
CA VAL A 66 -2.47 -9.70 16.58
C VAL A 66 -2.60 -8.69 15.43
N GLY A 67 -2.01 -8.98 14.27
CA GLY A 67 -2.13 -8.13 13.08
C GLY A 67 -3.56 -8.08 12.55
N ASP A 68 -4.22 -9.22 12.45
CA ASP A 68 -5.60 -9.32 11.98
C ASP A 68 -6.57 -8.63 12.96
N TRP A 69 -6.36 -8.81 14.26
CA TRP A 69 -7.13 -8.12 15.29
C TRP A 69 -7.00 -6.61 15.20
N ALA A 70 -5.79 -6.09 15.01
CA ALA A 70 -5.56 -4.67 14.83
C ALA A 70 -6.27 -4.13 13.59
N LEU A 71 -6.27 -4.89 12.50
CA LEU A 71 -6.99 -4.55 11.26
C LEU A 71 -8.50 -4.49 11.51
N ILE A 72 -9.07 -5.52 12.14
CA ILE A 72 -10.50 -5.55 12.50
C ILE A 72 -10.88 -4.35 13.37
N LYS A 73 -10.07 -4.02 14.37
CA LYS A 73 -10.31 -2.85 15.24
C LYS A 73 -10.27 -1.52 14.48
N ARG A 74 -9.40 -1.38 13.50
CA ARG A 74 -9.39 -0.20 12.62
C ARG A 74 -10.65 -0.13 11.76
N GLN A 75 -11.08 -1.25 11.20
CA GLN A 75 -12.31 -1.32 10.40
C GLN A 75 -13.55 -1.01 11.23
N GLU A 76 -13.68 -1.58 12.44
CA GLU A 76 -14.77 -1.24 13.38
C GLU A 76 -14.81 0.25 13.69
N ARG A 77 -13.65 0.87 13.96
CA ARG A 77 -13.56 2.31 14.22
C ARG A 77 -14.00 3.12 13.00
N SER A 78 -13.56 2.75 11.80
CA SER A 78 -13.95 3.43 10.57
C SER A 78 -15.45 3.35 10.32
N ILE A 79 -16.07 2.18 10.51
CA ILE A 79 -17.51 2.01 10.38
C ILE A 79 -18.27 2.83 11.44
N ARG A 80 -17.77 2.86 12.66
CA ARG A 80 -18.37 3.66 13.73
C ARG A 80 -18.33 5.15 13.42
N ASN A 81 -17.17 5.66 12.96
CA ASN A 81 -17.01 7.06 12.56
C ASN A 81 -17.96 7.43 11.42
N LEU A 82 -18.13 6.55 10.41
CA LEU A 82 -19.09 6.76 9.33
C LEU A 82 -20.53 6.83 9.84
N LYS A 83 -20.91 5.97 10.80
CA LYS A 83 -22.27 5.97 11.36
C LYS A 83 -22.57 7.19 12.22
N GLN A 84 -21.58 7.69 12.94
CA GLN A 84 -21.72 8.81 13.88
C GLN A 84 -21.44 10.16 13.23
N ASN A 85 -21.00 10.18 11.96
CA ASN A 85 -20.49 11.36 11.25
C ASN A 85 -19.39 12.11 12.03
N GLU A 86 -18.74 11.41 12.97
CA GLU A 86 -17.64 11.96 13.75
C GLU A 86 -16.34 11.87 12.93
N ASN A 87 -15.57 12.96 12.93
CA ASN A 87 -14.28 13.05 12.27
C ASN A 87 -14.28 12.75 10.75
N CYS A 88 -15.41 12.95 10.09
CA CYS A 88 -15.52 12.85 8.64
C CYS A 88 -15.38 14.25 8.02
N TYR A 89 -14.38 14.45 7.15
CA TYR A 89 -14.23 15.69 6.38
C TYR A 89 -15.39 15.96 5.42
N SER A 90 -16.03 14.89 4.97
CA SER A 90 -17.14 14.94 4.02
C SER A 90 -18.22 13.95 4.44
N PRO A 91 -19.00 14.28 5.49
CA PRO A 91 -20.00 13.35 6.04
C PRO A 91 -21.09 12.95 5.03
N TYR A 92 -21.35 13.78 4.03
CA TYR A 92 -22.31 13.50 2.97
C TYR A 92 -21.84 12.37 2.01
N LEU A 93 -20.54 12.08 1.93
CA LEU A 93 -20.04 10.97 1.09
C LEU A 93 -20.49 9.60 1.61
N SER A 94 -20.77 9.47 2.90
CA SER A 94 -21.32 8.23 3.46
C SER A 94 -22.69 7.90 2.90
N SER A 95 -23.49 8.90 2.53
CA SER A 95 -24.81 8.69 1.95
C SER A 95 -24.73 8.02 0.57
N TYR A 96 -23.67 8.26 -0.20
CA TYR A 96 -23.49 7.62 -1.52
C TYR A 96 -23.34 6.10 -1.46
N LEU A 97 -22.92 5.56 -0.31
CA LEU A 97 -22.83 4.13 -0.09
C LEU A 97 -24.21 3.47 0.09
N PHE A 98 -25.19 4.24 0.54
CA PHE A 98 -26.52 3.75 0.89
C PHE A 98 -27.60 4.25 -0.07
N ASP A 99 -27.40 5.41 -0.66
CA ASP A 99 -28.35 6.04 -1.58
C ASP A 99 -27.62 6.77 -2.72
N ILE A 100 -27.50 6.09 -3.85
CA ILE A 100 -26.80 6.63 -5.03
C ILE A 100 -27.49 7.87 -5.62
N SER A 101 -28.78 8.09 -5.31
CA SER A 101 -29.51 9.29 -5.76
C SER A 101 -28.97 10.58 -5.16
N GLN A 102 -28.23 10.47 -4.06
CA GLN A 102 -27.54 11.60 -3.41
C GLN A 102 -26.22 11.97 -4.11
N ALA A 103 -25.75 11.16 -5.06
CA ALA A 103 -24.51 11.43 -5.77
C ALA A 103 -24.68 12.65 -6.66
N LYS A 104 -23.68 13.55 -6.62
CA LYS A 104 -23.66 14.71 -7.50
C LYS A 104 -23.38 14.30 -8.94
N GLU A 105 -24.00 15.00 -9.87
CA GLU A 105 -23.69 14.83 -11.28
C GLU A 105 -22.22 15.16 -11.55
N PRO A 106 -21.58 14.44 -12.51
CA PRO A 106 -20.23 14.76 -12.93
C PRO A 106 -20.17 16.19 -13.45
N ARG A 107 -19.07 16.87 -13.13
CA ARG A 107 -18.76 18.16 -13.77
C ARG A 107 -18.58 17.95 -15.27
N GLN A 108 -18.61 19.01 -16.03
CA GLN A 108 -18.23 18.95 -17.45
C GLN A 108 -16.86 18.26 -17.57
N ILE A 109 -16.75 17.32 -18.52
CA ILE A 109 -15.51 16.57 -18.71
C ILE A 109 -14.39 17.57 -19.01
N GLN A 110 -13.37 17.56 -18.15
CA GLN A 110 -12.20 18.40 -18.30
C GLN A 110 -11.30 17.80 -19.40
N GLU A 111 -10.97 18.62 -20.38
CA GLU A 111 -9.98 18.23 -21.37
C GLU A 111 -8.57 18.35 -20.78
N VAL A 112 -7.71 17.41 -21.14
CA VAL A 112 -6.32 17.38 -20.71
C VAL A 112 -5.46 17.89 -21.85
N ASP A 113 -4.85 19.06 -21.67
CA ASP A 113 -4.02 19.72 -22.68
C ASP A 113 -2.69 19.01 -22.91
N HIS A 114 -2.13 18.41 -21.87
CA HIS A 114 -0.84 17.75 -21.90
C HIS A 114 -0.88 16.45 -21.09
N TRP A 115 -0.50 15.37 -21.72
CA TRP A 115 -0.35 14.04 -21.10
C TRP A 115 1.11 13.81 -20.70
N TYR A 116 1.37 13.54 -19.43
CA TYR A 116 2.71 13.17 -18.96
C TYR A 116 3.13 11.79 -19.48
N ASN A 117 2.17 10.91 -19.76
CA ASN A 117 2.39 9.64 -20.41
C ASN A 117 1.63 9.58 -21.73
N GLU A 118 2.34 9.78 -22.83
CA GLU A 118 1.78 9.75 -24.20
C GLU A 118 1.32 8.35 -24.64
N GLN A 119 1.72 7.30 -23.92
CA GLN A 119 1.37 5.92 -24.25
C GLN A 119 0.02 5.47 -23.66
N LEU A 120 -0.71 6.36 -23.01
CA LEU A 120 -2.04 6.04 -22.49
C LEU A 120 -3.01 5.72 -23.62
N ASN A 121 -3.66 4.56 -23.53
CA ASN A 121 -4.73 4.22 -24.47
C ASN A 121 -6.01 5.05 -24.18
N PRO A 122 -6.96 5.10 -25.15
CA PRO A 122 -8.17 5.91 -25.00
C PRO A 122 -9.00 5.62 -23.75
N ALA A 123 -9.04 4.35 -23.30
CA ALA A 123 -9.76 3.98 -22.09
C ALA A 123 -9.07 4.52 -20.82
N GLN A 124 -7.75 4.48 -20.78
CA GLN A 124 -6.95 5.05 -19.68
C GLN A 124 -7.07 6.57 -19.64
N GLN A 125 -7.00 7.24 -20.79
CA GLN A 125 -7.22 8.68 -20.90
C GLN A 125 -8.63 9.06 -20.43
N SER A 126 -9.65 8.32 -20.84
CA SER A 126 -11.03 8.52 -20.39
C SER A 126 -11.16 8.37 -18.87
N ALA A 127 -10.44 7.41 -18.26
CA ALA A 127 -10.44 7.22 -16.82
C ALA A 127 -9.84 8.43 -16.10
N VAL A 128 -8.70 8.96 -16.54
CA VAL A 128 -8.09 10.16 -15.98
C VAL A 128 -9.04 11.36 -16.09
N LYS A 129 -9.61 11.62 -17.28
CA LYS A 129 -10.58 12.71 -17.48
C LYS A 129 -11.78 12.60 -16.51
N LYS A 130 -12.30 11.39 -16.29
CA LYS A 130 -13.38 11.16 -15.31
C LYS A 130 -12.94 11.44 -13.88
N MET A 131 -11.72 11.09 -13.49
CA MET A 131 -11.18 11.41 -12.17
C MET A 131 -11.08 12.92 -11.96
N LEU A 132 -10.57 13.65 -12.94
CA LEU A 132 -10.45 15.13 -12.89
C LEU A 132 -11.81 15.84 -12.84
N SER A 133 -12.81 15.25 -13.49
CA SER A 133 -14.17 15.82 -13.60
C SER A 133 -15.10 15.40 -12.45
N ALA A 134 -14.67 14.47 -11.61
CA ALA A 134 -15.48 13.99 -10.49
C ALA A 134 -15.65 15.07 -9.43
N PRO A 135 -16.88 15.39 -9.00
CA PRO A 135 -17.08 16.39 -7.96
C PRO A 135 -16.58 15.95 -6.58
N ASP A 136 -16.73 14.66 -6.26
CA ASP A 136 -16.45 14.10 -4.94
C ASP A 136 -15.86 12.70 -4.98
N LEU A 137 -16.40 11.79 -5.83
CA LEU A 137 -16.01 10.38 -5.86
C LEU A 137 -15.96 9.88 -7.32
N CYS A 138 -14.89 9.17 -7.65
CA CYS A 138 -14.75 8.46 -8.91
C CYS A 138 -14.31 7.01 -8.64
N LEU A 139 -15.08 6.04 -9.12
CA LEU A 139 -14.77 4.62 -8.98
C LEU A 139 -14.19 4.11 -10.31
N ILE A 140 -12.95 3.62 -10.28
CA ILE A 140 -12.27 3.04 -11.41
C ILE A 140 -12.03 1.56 -11.17
N GLN A 141 -12.65 0.72 -11.97
CA GLN A 141 -12.45 -0.72 -11.93
C GLN A 141 -11.70 -1.18 -13.19
N GLY A 142 -10.80 -2.11 -13.00
CA GLY A 142 -10.09 -2.75 -14.13
C GLY A 142 -9.46 -4.07 -13.70
N PRO A 143 -9.45 -5.09 -14.57
CA PRO A 143 -8.75 -6.35 -14.33
C PRO A 143 -7.25 -6.16 -14.06
N PRO A 144 -6.54 -7.18 -13.56
CA PRO A 144 -5.08 -7.17 -13.51
C PRO A 144 -4.47 -6.90 -14.89
N GLY A 145 -3.37 -6.16 -14.94
CA GLY A 145 -2.66 -5.87 -16.19
C GLY A 145 -3.23 -4.73 -17.06
N THR A 146 -4.35 -4.12 -16.70
CA THR A 146 -4.97 -3.02 -17.49
C THR A 146 -4.27 -1.66 -17.35
N GLY A 147 -3.20 -1.59 -16.53
CA GLY A 147 -2.44 -0.36 -16.33
C GLY A 147 -3.06 0.62 -15.33
N LYS A 148 -3.85 0.16 -14.36
CA LYS A 148 -4.43 1.01 -13.30
C LYS A 148 -3.40 1.91 -12.62
N THR A 149 -2.23 1.37 -12.29
CA THR A 149 -1.13 2.14 -11.68
C THR A 149 -0.64 3.27 -12.57
N THR A 150 -0.64 3.05 -13.89
CA THR A 150 -0.29 4.09 -14.87
C THR A 150 -1.32 5.21 -14.89
N VAL A 151 -2.61 4.86 -14.82
CA VAL A 151 -3.72 5.82 -14.73
C VAL A 151 -3.64 6.63 -13.44
N ILE A 152 -3.34 5.96 -12.31
CA ILE A 152 -3.17 6.63 -11.00
C ILE A 152 -2.01 7.62 -11.06
N ALA A 153 -0.85 7.21 -11.59
CA ALA A 153 0.32 8.09 -11.71
C ALA A 153 0.02 9.32 -12.57
N GLU A 154 -0.64 9.14 -13.71
CA GLU A 154 -1.05 10.25 -14.57
C GLU A 154 -2.02 11.19 -13.85
N ALA A 155 -3.05 10.65 -13.18
CA ALA A 155 -4.01 11.47 -12.45
C ALA A 155 -3.35 12.29 -11.34
N ILE A 156 -2.39 11.71 -10.60
CA ILE A 156 -1.62 12.43 -9.58
C ILE A 156 -0.88 13.63 -10.20
N LEU A 157 -0.22 13.42 -11.34
CA LEU A 157 0.52 14.48 -12.03
C LEU A 157 -0.42 15.59 -12.51
N GLN A 158 -1.59 15.26 -13.04
CA GLN A 158 -2.58 16.24 -13.46
C GLN A 158 -3.13 17.06 -12.28
N PHE A 159 -3.46 16.42 -11.14
CA PHE A 159 -3.88 17.11 -9.92
C PHE A 159 -2.76 18.00 -9.36
N ALA A 160 -1.52 17.52 -9.35
CA ALA A 160 -0.37 18.33 -8.91
C ALA A 160 -0.14 19.56 -9.80
N LYS A 161 -0.29 19.43 -11.13
CA LYS A 161 -0.25 20.55 -12.07
C LYS A 161 -1.27 21.63 -11.73
N GLU A 162 -2.43 21.25 -11.22
CA GLU A 162 -3.48 22.17 -10.75
C GLU A 162 -3.21 22.71 -9.33
N GLY A 163 -2.07 22.39 -8.73
CA GLY A 163 -1.71 22.83 -7.37
C GLY A 163 -2.46 22.08 -6.27
N GLN A 164 -3.06 20.93 -6.57
CA GLN A 164 -3.79 20.13 -5.60
C GLN A 164 -2.87 19.19 -4.83
N THR A 165 -3.17 18.94 -3.56
CA THR A 165 -2.49 17.94 -2.74
C THR A 165 -3.18 16.60 -2.91
N VAL A 166 -2.41 15.54 -3.20
CA VAL A 166 -2.91 14.19 -3.41
C VAL A 166 -2.44 13.25 -2.31
N LEU A 167 -3.38 12.56 -1.65
CA LEU A 167 -3.09 11.48 -0.72
C LEU A 167 -3.23 10.12 -1.45
N LEU A 168 -2.13 9.41 -1.61
CA LEU A 168 -2.12 8.04 -2.14
C LEU A 168 -2.15 7.02 -1.00
N ALA A 169 -3.15 6.15 -0.99
CA ALA A 169 -3.31 5.11 0.01
C ALA A 169 -3.54 3.74 -0.64
N SER A 170 -2.95 2.69 -0.08
CA SER A 170 -3.13 1.31 -0.50
C SER A 170 -2.98 0.35 0.67
N GLN A 171 -3.53 -0.86 0.54
CA GLN A 171 -3.28 -1.95 1.49
C GLN A 171 -1.88 -2.54 1.35
N ALA A 172 -1.33 -2.55 0.12
CA ALA A 172 -0.02 -3.08 -0.19
C ALA A 172 0.99 -1.93 -0.36
N HIS A 173 2.11 -1.99 0.35
CA HIS A 173 3.19 -1.03 0.22
C HIS A 173 3.74 -0.98 -1.22
N ASP A 174 3.96 -2.14 -1.83
CA ASP A 174 4.44 -2.26 -3.20
C ASP A 174 3.58 -1.51 -4.22
N ALA A 175 2.27 -1.40 -3.98
CA ALA A 175 1.38 -0.67 -4.88
C ALA A 175 1.63 0.85 -4.83
N ILE A 176 1.98 1.38 -3.65
CA ILE A 176 2.36 2.79 -3.47
C ILE A 176 3.71 3.02 -4.13
N ASP A 177 4.71 2.17 -3.87
CA ASP A 177 6.05 2.29 -4.43
C ASP A 177 6.03 2.20 -5.96
N ASN A 178 5.24 1.29 -6.52
CA ASN A 178 5.02 1.18 -7.96
C ASN A 178 4.36 2.43 -8.58
N ALA A 179 3.46 3.07 -7.87
CA ALA A 179 2.86 4.32 -8.35
C ALA A 179 3.86 5.48 -8.27
N LEU A 180 4.57 5.61 -7.15
CA LEU A 180 5.57 6.67 -6.94
C LEU A 180 6.76 6.54 -7.89
N SER A 181 7.24 5.32 -8.20
CA SER A 181 8.34 5.11 -9.15
C SER A 181 8.02 5.63 -10.55
N ARG A 182 6.74 5.62 -10.94
CA ARG A 182 6.29 6.16 -12.24
C ARG A 182 6.25 7.69 -12.26
N ILE A 183 6.21 8.33 -11.09
CA ILE A 183 6.15 9.78 -10.92
C ILE A 183 7.56 10.36 -10.80
N LYS A 184 8.48 9.70 -10.09
CA LYS A 184 9.84 10.17 -9.78
C LYS A 184 10.67 10.62 -10.98
N ASN A 185 10.38 10.14 -12.17
CA ASN A 185 11.13 10.45 -13.38
C ASN A 185 10.57 11.65 -14.16
N LYS A 186 9.68 12.43 -13.57
CA LYS A 186 9.08 13.61 -14.22
C LYS A 186 9.63 14.89 -13.56
N PRO A 187 10.35 15.74 -14.32
CA PRO A 187 11.10 16.89 -13.78
C PRO A 187 10.23 18.08 -13.33
N GLU A 188 8.92 17.97 -13.36
CA GLU A 188 7.98 19.08 -13.16
C GLU A 188 7.26 19.04 -11.78
N LEU A 189 7.71 18.21 -10.84
CA LEU A 189 7.17 18.13 -9.47
C LEU A 189 8.12 18.76 -8.46
#